data_f650e98a36a13a03ebaa95570f8bf6e0
#
_entry.id   f650e98a36a13a03ebaa95570f8bf6e0
#
_cell.length_a   1.000
_cell.length_b   1.000
_cell.length_c   1.000
_cell.angle_alpha   90.00
_cell.angle_beta   90.00
_cell.angle_gamma   90.00
#
_symmetry.space_group_name_H-M   'P 1'
#
loop_
_entity.id
_entity.type
_entity.pdbx_description
1 polymer ?
#
loop_
_entity_poly.entity_id
_entity_poly.type
_entity_poly.pdbx_seq_one_letter_code
_entity_poly.pdbx_strand_id
1 'polypeptide(L)'
;VITADKKIAVLIPSYKVKEHILGVISAIGPEVDTIYVIDDCCPVESGKFVEANCTDPRVRVLRNPENQGVGGAMMTGYRAAIADGMDVMVKIDGDGQMDPSLITHFTDPILAGEADYTKGNRFFDLEEIRAMPKMRLFGNAVLSFMTKFSSGYWELFDPTNGYTAIHRDAARHLPFDKISKRYFFETDILFRLNILRAVVIDIPMDAKYGDEVSNLKISKIVGEFLLKHIRNFGKRIFYSYYLRNMSVASLELPMGVIMLAGGGIFGLSHWIDSINSGIPTPAGTVMLSALPIIVGIQFILAFLGHDIASTPRRAFHLNKKGANAATLAKSESN
;
A
#
# COMPACT_ATOMS: atom_id res chain seq x y z
N VAL A 1 6.92 -20.27 -18.86
CA VAL A 1 6.50 -19.89 -20.22
C VAL A 1 6.28 -18.39 -20.19
N ILE A 2 7.35 -17.64 -20.44
CA ILE A 2 7.34 -16.16 -20.43
C ILE A 2 6.73 -15.72 -21.76
N THR A 3 5.68 -15.00 -21.66
CA THR A 3 4.87 -14.50 -22.75
C THR A 3 5.59 -13.38 -23.49
N ALA A 4 6.06 -13.64 -24.69
CA ALA A 4 6.74 -12.70 -25.60
C ALA A 4 5.86 -11.53 -26.10
N ASP A 5 4.70 -11.26 -25.45
CA ASP A 5 3.71 -10.29 -25.95
C ASP A 5 3.14 -9.39 -24.82
N LYS A 6 3.84 -9.30 -23.66
CA LYS A 6 3.41 -8.47 -22.53
C LYS A 6 4.11 -7.14 -22.51
N LYS A 7 3.31 -6.04 -22.48
CA LYS A 7 3.82 -4.66 -22.53
C LYS A 7 4.05 -4.12 -21.12
N ILE A 8 5.29 -3.67 -20.90
CA ILE A 8 5.73 -3.06 -19.64
C ILE A 8 5.88 -1.56 -19.83
N ALA A 9 5.29 -0.77 -18.93
CA ALA A 9 5.49 0.67 -18.87
C ALA A 9 6.20 1.07 -17.59
N VAL A 10 7.08 2.06 -17.68
CA VAL A 10 7.64 2.76 -16.53
C VAL A 10 6.96 4.11 -16.38
N LEU A 11 6.58 4.47 -15.16
CA LEU A 11 5.96 5.73 -14.81
C LEU A 11 6.89 6.52 -13.87
N ILE A 12 7.34 7.69 -14.31
CA ILE A 12 8.26 8.55 -13.57
C ILE A 12 7.55 9.83 -13.18
N PRO A 13 7.06 9.95 -11.93
CA PRO A 13 6.55 11.23 -11.43
C PRO A 13 7.70 12.24 -11.37
N SER A 14 7.52 13.39 -12.02
CA SER A 14 8.58 14.38 -12.23
C SER A 14 8.24 15.72 -11.61
N TYR A 15 8.94 16.06 -10.52
CA TYR A 15 8.86 17.36 -9.87
C TYR A 15 10.21 17.74 -9.25
N LYS A 16 10.91 18.73 -9.87
CA LYS A 16 12.26 19.20 -9.47
C LYS A 16 13.37 18.12 -9.55
N VAL A 17 13.28 17.24 -10.53
CA VAL A 17 14.24 16.11 -10.71
C VAL A 17 15.10 16.27 -11.95
N LYS A 18 15.26 17.50 -12.44
CA LYS A 18 15.94 17.83 -13.70
C LYS A 18 17.36 17.30 -13.78
N GLU A 19 18.08 17.25 -12.65
CA GLU A 19 19.48 16.83 -12.57
C GLU A 19 19.67 15.33 -12.77
N HIS A 20 18.67 14.52 -12.40
CA HIS A 20 18.80 13.06 -12.36
C HIS A 20 17.97 12.34 -13.43
N ILE A 21 16.88 12.94 -13.91
CA ILE A 21 15.85 12.27 -14.70
C ILE A 21 16.37 11.64 -16.01
N LEU A 22 17.31 12.29 -16.71
CA LEU A 22 17.90 11.73 -17.94
C LEU A 22 18.75 10.49 -17.63
N GLY A 23 19.48 10.51 -16.50
CA GLY A 23 20.23 9.35 -16.03
C GLY A 23 19.32 8.18 -15.68
N VAL A 24 18.18 8.44 -15.02
CA VAL A 24 17.17 7.41 -14.74
C VAL A 24 16.62 6.82 -16.03
N ILE A 25 16.21 7.65 -16.99
CA ILE A 25 15.65 7.20 -18.27
C ILE A 25 16.67 6.35 -19.04
N SER A 26 17.93 6.78 -19.11
CA SER A 26 18.98 6.07 -19.86
C SER A 26 19.36 4.72 -19.25
N ALA A 27 19.10 4.52 -17.94
CA ALA A 27 19.36 3.27 -17.24
C ALA A 27 18.21 2.25 -17.36
N ILE A 28 17.05 2.64 -17.93
CA ILE A 28 15.91 1.74 -18.15
C ILE A 28 16.20 0.82 -19.32
N GLY A 29 16.21 -0.48 -19.09
CA GLY A 29 16.53 -1.52 -20.04
C GLY A 29 15.51 -1.69 -21.18
N PRO A 30 15.83 -2.58 -22.14
CA PRO A 30 15.00 -2.83 -23.33
C PRO A 30 13.71 -3.63 -23.03
N GLU A 31 13.55 -4.17 -21.81
CA GLU A 31 12.36 -4.87 -21.37
C GLU A 31 11.14 -3.96 -21.23
N VAL A 32 11.36 -2.63 -21.27
CA VAL A 32 10.31 -1.62 -21.12
C VAL A 32 9.89 -1.08 -22.48
N ASP A 33 8.60 -1.15 -22.79
CA ASP A 33 8.03 -0.69 -24.06
C ASP A 33 7.78 0.82 -24.10
N THR A 34 7.39 1.41 -22.97
CA THR A 34 7.04 2.84 -22.90
C THR A 34 7.43 3.43 -21.54
N ILE A 35 7.99 4.63 -21.58
CA ILE A 35 8.40 5.40 -20.41
C ILE A 35 7.54 6.67 -20.35
N TYR A 36 6.67 6.75 -19.36
CA TYR A 36 5.87 7.95 -19.11
C TYR A 36 6.57 8.83 -18.10
N VAL A 37 6.94 10.03 -18.49
CA VAL A 37 7.42 11.08 -17.59
C VAL A 37 6.24 11.99 -17.27
N ILE A 38 5.79 12.01 -16.02
CA ILE A 38 4.62 12.79 -15.61
C ILE A 38 5.08 14.08 -14.93
N ASP A 39 5.10 15.17 -15.66
CA ASP A 39 5.40 16.50 -15.14
C ASP A 39 4.22 17.01 -14.31
N ASP A 40 4.40 17.07 -12.99
CA ASP A 40 3.37 17.51 -12.04
C ASP A 40 3.39 19.03 -11.84
N CYS A 41 3.25 19.78 -12.94
CA CYS A 41 3.34 21.25 -12.98
C CYS A 41 4.64 21.74 -12.32
N CYS A 42 5.76 21.20 -12.79
CA CYS A 42 7.07 21.43 -12.22
C CYS A 42 7.57 22.87 -12.47
N PRO A 43 7.91 23.67 -11.43
CA PRO A 43 8.35 25.07 -11.60
C PRO A 43 9.69 25.20 -12.35
N VAL A 44 10.50 24.13 -12.41
CA VAL A 44 11.74 24.07 -13.18
C VAL A 44 11.56 23.39 -14.52
N GLU A 45 10.31 23.14 -14.95
CA GLU A 45 9.96 22.58 -16.27
C GLU A 45 10.68 21.28 -16.61
N SER A 46 10.71 20.33 -15.67
CA SER A 46 11.40 19.04 -15.87
C SER A 46 10.89 18.27 -17.09
N GLY A 47 9.60 18.33 -17.40
CA GLY A 47 9.00 17.70 -18.57
C GLY A 47 9.51 18.31 -19.89
N LYS A 48 9.55 19.64 -19.99
CA LYS A 48 10.14 20.32 -21.19
C LYS A 48 11.62 20.01 -21.34
N PHE A 49 12.34 19.91 -20.22
CA PHE A 49 13.76 19.54 -20.26
C PHE A 49 13.95 18.12 -20.84
N VAL A 50 13.12 17.17 -20.44
CA VAL A 50 13.16 15.80 -21.00
C VAL A 50 12.84 15.82 -22.50
N GLU A 51 11.79 16.52 -22.94
CA GLU A 51 11.45 16.62 -24.37
C GLU A 51 12.58 17.24 -25.21
N ALA A 52 13.30 18.19 -24.67
CA ALA A 52 14.40 18.87 -25.39
C ALA A 52 15.70 18.06 -25.44
N ASN A 53 15.94 17.17 -24.48
CA ASN A 53 17.26 16.51 -24.31
C ASN A 53 17.21 14.99 -24.36
N CYS A 54 16.02 14.35 -24.33
CA CYS A 54 15.90 12.91 -24.43
C CYS A 54 15.60 12.47 -25.86
N THR A 55 16.40 11.55 -26.39
CA THR A 55 16.22 11.00 -27.73
C THR A 55 15.62 9.60 -27.74
N ASP A 56 15.31 9.02 -26.56
CA ASP A 56 14.72 7.70 -26.47
C ASP A 56 13.27 7.72 -26.99
N PRO A 57 12.96 6.96 -28.06
CA PRO A 57 11.63 6.98 -28.69
C PRO A 57 10.53 6.39 -27.80
N ARG A 58 10.88 5.67 -26.74
CA ARG A 58 9.93 5.11 -25.77
C ARG A 58 9.36 6.16 -24.83
N VAL A 59 9.99 7.34 -24.73
CA VAL A 59 9.61 8.38 -23.76
C VAL A 59 8.40 9.17 -24.23
N ARG A 60 7.42 9.30 -23.35
CA ARG A 60 6.24 10.15 -23.51
C ARG A 60 6.08 11.06 -22.31
N VAL A 61 6.05 12.37 -22.52
CA VAL A 61 5.86 13.34 -21.46
C VAL A 61 4.37 13.67 -21.30
N LEU A 62 3.85 13.48 -20.10
CA LEU A 62 2.50 13.88 -19.69
C LEU A 62 2.60 15.09 -18.77
N ARG A 63 1.64 16.02 -18.84
CA ARG A 63 1.64 17.22 -18.00
C ARG A 63 0.36 17.37 -17.21
N ASN A 64 0.48 17.53 -15.91
CA ASN A 64 -0.63 17.95 -15.07
C ASN A 64 -0.81 19.46 -15.15
N PRO A 65 -2.05 19.97 -15.19
CA PRO A 65 -2.32 21.41 -15.24
C PRO A 65 -1.97 22.12 -13.91
N GLU A 66 -1.93 21.40 -12.82
CA GLU A 66 -1.59 21.85 -11.47
C GLU A 66 -0.79 20.79 -10.72
N ASN A 67 -0.03 21.17 -9.69
CA ASN A 67 0.68 20.23 -8.84
C ASN A 67 -0.30 19.42 -7.99
N GLN A 68 -0.43 18.14 -8.31
CA GLN A 68 -1.30 17.18 -7.62
C GLN A 68 -0.56 16.31 -6.59
N GLY A 69 0.77 16.40 -6.55
CA GLY A 69 1.63 15.53 -5.75
C GLY A 69 1.86 14.16 -6.40
N VAL A 70 2.77 13.39 -5.80
CA VAL A 70 3.23 12.11 -6.38
C VAL A 70 2.07 11.16 -6.72
N GLY A 71 1.09 11.03 -5.82
CA GLY A 71 -0.08 10.18 -6.08
C GLY A 71 -0.94 10.70 -7.24
N GLY A 72 -1.13 12.03 -7.36
CA GLY A 72 -1.85 12.63 -8.48
C GLY A 72 -1.14 12.39 -9.81
N ALA A 73 0.18 12.58 -9.85
CA ALA A 73 1.01 12.26 -11.02
C ALA A 73 0.89 10.78 -11.40
N MET A 74 0.98 9.87 -10.43
CA MET A 74 0.81 8.44 -10.68
C MET A 74 -0.57 8.09 -11.24
N MET A 75 -1.66 8.71 -10.76
CA MET A 75 -3.00 8.48 -11.31
C MET A 75 -3.08 8.92 -12.78
N THR A 76 -2.43 10.00 -13.15
CA THR A 76 -2.32 10.45 -14.56
C THR A 76 -1.57 9.41 -15.39
N GLY A 77 -0.41 8.94 -14.91
CA GLY A 77 0.40 7.91 -15.57
C GLY A 77 -0.35 6.57 -15.73
N TYR A 78 -1.02 6.09 -14.67
CA TYR A 78 -1.80 4.85 -14.74
C TYR A 78 -2.95 4.95 -15.76
N ARG A 79 -3.68 6.07 -15.81
CA ARG A 79 -4.74 6.25 -16.82
C ARG A 79 -4.20 6.19 -18.24
N ALA A 80 -3.08 6.86 -18.51
CA ALA A 80 -2.43 6.85 -19.83
C ALA A 80 -1.95 5.44 -20.21
N ALA A 81 -1.19 4.79 -19.33
CA ALA A 81 -0.67 3.45 -19.58
C ALA A 81 -1.78 2.40 -19.78
N ILE A 82 -2.88 2.49 -19.02
CA ILE A 82 -4.06 1.63 -19.20
C ILE A 82 -4.72 1.88 -20.56
N ALA A 83 -4.85 3.14 -20.98
CA ALA A 83 -5.45 3.51 -22.26
C ALA A 83 -4.60 3.02 -23.44
N ASP A 84 -3.27 3.06 -23.30
CA ASP A 84 -2.32 2.56 -24.30
C ASP A 84 -2.15 1.03 -24.27
N GLY A 85 -2.86 0.34 -23.38
CA GLY A 85 -2.89 -1.12 -23.34
C GLY A 85 -1.69 -1.77 -22.69
N MET A 86 -0.93 -1.06 -21.83
CA MET A 86 0.18 -1.64 -21.07
C MET A 86 -0.33 -2.70 -20.08
N ASP A 87 0.38 -3.81 -19.94
CA ASP A 87 0.01 -4.93 -19.08
C ASP A 87 0.50 -4.74 -17.65
N VAL A 88 1.72 -4.26 -17.47
CA VAL A 88 2.35 -3.98 -16.17
C VAL A 88 2.89 -2.55 -16.17
N MET A 89 2.67 -1.85 -15.06
CA MET A 89 3.11 -0.47 -14.87
C MET A 89 4.01 -0.40 -13.65
N VAL A 90 5.25 0.05 -13.86
CA VAL A 90 6.29 0.17 -12.82
C VAL A 90 6.46 1.64 -12.47
N LYS A 91 6.40 1.99 -11.18
CA LYS A 91 6.74 3.33 -10.68
C LYS A 91 8.21 3.37 -10.30
N ILE A 92 8.94 4.33 -10.87
CA ILE A 92 10.30 4.68 -10.50
C ILE A 92 10.35 6.19 -10.25
N ASP A 93 10.95 6.63 -9.14
CA ASP A 93 11.13 8.05 -8.86
C ASP A 93 12.27 8.64 -9.71
N GLY A 94 12.11 9.88 -10.16
CA GLY A 94 13.05 10.54 -11.08
C GLY A 94 14.29 11.12 -10.41
N ASP A 95 14.53 10.86 -9.13
CA ASP A 95 15.65 11.37 -8.32
C ASP A 95 16.91 10.50 -8.37
N GLY A 96 16.84 9.33 -9.03
CA GLY A 96 17.96 8.40 -9.19
C GLY A 96 18.24 7.50 -7.99
N GLN A 97 17.37 7.51 -6.95
CA GLN A 97 17.56 6.66 -5.78
C GLN A 97 17.09 5.21 -5.99
N MET A 98 16.30 4.96 -7.02
CA MET A 98 15.82 3.63 -7.40
C MET A 98 16.65 3.05 -8.54
N ASP A 99 17.01 1.77 -8.46
CA ASP A 99 17.80 1.09 -9.46
C ASP A 99 16.91 0.53 -10.59
N PRO A 100 16.97 1.07 -11.83
CA PRO A 100 16.17 0.56 -12.94
C PRO A 100 16.48 -0.90 -13.32
N SER A 101 17.65 -1.42 -12.99
CA SER A 101 18.00 -2.82 -13.27
C SER A 101 17.11 -3.83 -12.53
N LEU A 102 16.41 -3.39 -11.47
CA LEU A 102 15.48 -4.22 -10.72
C LEU A 102 14.08 -4.32 -11.35
N ILE A 103 13.79 -3.63 -12.46
CA ILE A 103 12.46 -3.64 -13.10
C ILE A 103 11.94 -5.06 -13.31
N THR A 104 12.77 -5.97 -13.81
CA THR A 104 12.38 -7.37 -14.03
C THR A 104 12.01 -8.08 -12.74
N HIS A 105 12.72 -7.84 -11.64
CA HIS A 105 12.39 -8.42 -10.33
C HIS A 105 11.00 -7.98 -9.84
N PHE A 106 10.58 -6.75 -10.18
CA PHE A 106 9.24 -6.26 -9.84
C PHE A 106 8.16 -6.77 -10.79
N THR A 107 8.49 -7.00 -12.06
CA THR A 107 7.50 -7.39 -13.07
C THR A 107 7.32 -8.89 -13.17
N ASP A 108 8.35 -9.70 -12.95
CA ASP A 108 8.31 -11.15 -13.11
C ASP A 108 7.24 -11.83 -12.25
N PRO A 109 7.06 -11.54 -10.94
CA PRO A 109 6.00 -12.14 -10.15
C PRO A 109 4.59 -11.79 -10.66
N ILE A 110 4.43 -10.59 -11.25
CA ILE A 110 3.15 -10.17 -11.83
C ILE A 110 2.89 -10.92 -13.14
N LEU A 111 3.89 -11.03 -13.99
CA LEU A 111 3.81 -11.75 -15.27
C LEU A 111 3.63 -13.26 -15.09
N ALA A 112 4.23 -13.83 -14.03
CA ALA A 112 4.04 -15.21 -13.63
C ALA A 112 2.65 -15.48 -13.03
N GLY A 113 1.90 -14.44 -12.67
CA GLY A 113 0.58 -14.58 -12.04
C GLY A 113 0.63 -14.85 -10.53
N GLU A 114 1.77 -14.62 -9.91
CA GLU A 114 1.96 -14.79 -8.46
C GLU A 114 1.50 -13.56 -7.68
N ALA A 115 1.57 -12.38 -8.28
CA ALA A 115 1.17 -11.10 -7.68
C ALA A 115 0.35 -10.23 -8.64
N ASP A 116 -0.45 -9.32 -8.07
CA ASP A 116 -1.09 -8.22 -8.79
C ASP A 116 -0.34 -6.90 -8.60
N TYR A 117 0.44 -6.82 -7.54
CA TYR A 117 1.22 -5.66 -7.15
C TYR A 117 2.50 -6.10 -6.45
N THR A 118 3.61 -5.52 -6.82
CA THR A 118 4.89 -5.72 -6.15
C THR A 118 5.40 -4.40 -5.59
N LYS A 119 6.16 -4.47 -4.51
CA LYS A 119 6.60 -3.31 -3.77
C LYS A 119 8.00 -3.54 -3.20
N GLY A 120 8.88 -2.55 -3.32
CA GLY A 120 10.21 -2.61 -2.76
C GLY A 120 10.22 -2.66 -1.24
N ASN A 121 11.15 -3.44 -0.69
CA ASN A 121 11.42 -3.54 0.74
C ASN A 121 12.92 -3.37 1.00
N ARG A 122 13.30 -2.25 1.63
CA ARG A 122 14.67 -1.87 2.00
C ARG A 122 15.13 -2.46 3.33
N PHE A 123 14.26 -3.16 4.03
CA PHE A 123 14.53 -3.73 5.36
C PHE A 123 14.82 -5.23 5.29
N PHE A 124 15.19 -5.73 4.13
CA PHE A 124 15.48 -7.15 3.96
C PHE A 124 16.90 -7.49 4.41
N ASP A 125 17.87 -6.58 4.20
CA ASP A 125 19.24 -6.75 4.63
C ASP A 125 19.46 -6.19 6.05
N LEU A 126 20.00 -7.06 6.94
CA LEU A 126 20.31 -6.71 8.32
C LEU A 126 21.47 -5.72 8.44
N GLU A 127 22.40 -5.68 7.48
CA GLU A 127 23.51 -4.73 7.50
C GLU A 127 23.03 -3.32 7.22
N GLU A 128 22.12 -3.16 6.25
CA GLU A 128 21.48 -1.88 5.96
C GLU A 128 20.62 -1.37 7.12
N ILE A 129 19.88 -2.27 7.79
CA ILE A 129 19.11 -1.94 8.99
C ILE A 129 20.01 -1.40 10.11
N ARG A 130 21.20 -2.01 10.32
CA ARG A 130 22.18 -1.56 11.32
C ARG A 130 22.75 -0.18 11.02
N ALA A 131 22.92 0.17 9.76
CA ALA A 131 23.40 1.49 9.33
C ALA A 131 22.36 2.61 9.50
N MET A 132 21.09 2.24 9.68
CA MET A 132 19.98 3.21 9.75
C MET A 132 19.91 3.89 11.12
N PRO A 133 19.66 5.22 11.20
CA PRO A 133 19.44 5.91 12.47
C PRO A 133 18.27 5.31 13.26
N LYS A 134 18.46 5.04 14.55
CA LYS A 134 17.47 4.36 15.42
C LYS A 134 16.08 5.03 15.42
N MET A 135 16.03 6.36 15.38
CA MET A 135 14.76 7.11 15.30
C MET A 135 14.00 6.85 13.99
N ARG A 136 14.74 6.72 12.88
CA ARG A 136 14.16 6.39 11.57
C ARG A 136 13.64 4.95 11.55
N LEU A 137 14.41 4.02 12.11
CA LEU A 137 14.02 2.62 12.24
C LEU A 137 12.73 2.49 13.07
N PHE A 138 12.66 3.15 14.24
CA PHE A 138 11.47 3.14 15.08
C PHE A 138 10.26 3.76 14.38
N GLY A 139 10.44 4.91 13.73
CA GLY A 139 9.37 5.57 12.98
C GLY A 139 8.82 4.69 11.84
N ASN A 140 9.71 4.03 11.10
CA ASN A 140 9.32 3.10 10.03
C ASN A 140 8.61 1.86 10.59
N ALA A 141 9.05 1.31 11.73
CA ALA A 141 8.38 0.17 12.39
C ALA A 141 6.96 0.53 12.82
N VAL A 142 6.76 1.70 13.44
CA VAL A 142 5.42 2.19 13.83
C VAL A 142 4.55 2.39 12.59
N LEU A 143 5.06 3.03 11.55
CA LEU A 143 4.32 3.27 10.32
C LEU A 143 3.98 1.96 9.59
N SER A 144 4.92 1.00 9.56
CA SER A 144 4.69 -0.34 9.03
C SER A 144 3.55 -1.03 9.78
N PHE A 145 3.58 -1.00 11.11
CA PHE A 145 2.53 -1.60 11.94
C PHE A 145 1.16 -0.97 11.69
N MET A 146 1.07 0.37 11.64
CA MET A 146 -0.15 1.08 11.30
C MET A 146 -0.67 0.72 9.91
N THR A 147 0.23 0.55 8.94
CA THR A 147 -0.13 0.16 7.58
C THR A 147 -0.65 -1.27 7.53
N LYS A 148 -0.08 -2.21 8.28
CA LYS A 148 -0.60 -3.58 8.40
C LYS A 148 -2.06 -3.59 8.85
N PHE A 149 -2.39 -2.83 9.89
CA PHE A 149 -3.78 -2.69 10.37
C PHE A 149 -4.69 -2.03 9.32
N SER A 150 -4.27 -0.94 8.75
CA SER A 150 -5.12 -0.16 7.84
C SER A 150 -5.29 -0.81 6.47
N SER A 151 -4.27 -1.52 5.97
CA SER A 151 -4.29 -2.20 4.68
C SER A 151 -4.73 -3.66 4.74
N GLY A 152 -4.43 -4.38 5.83
CA GLY A 152 -4.66 -5.81 5.97
C GLY A 152 -3.61 -6.70 5.28
N TYR A 153 -2.49 -6.12 4.86
CA TYR A 153 -1.32 -6.86 4.38
C TYR A 153 -0.31 -7.00 5.51
N TRP A 154 -0.41 -8.08 6.26
CA TRP A 154 0.38 -8.31 7.47
C TRP A 154 1.83 -8.71 7.20
N GLU A 155 2.12 -9.22 6.01
CA GLU A 155 3.45 -9.67 5.61
C GLU A 155 4.34 -8.54 5.08
N LEU A 156 3.75 -7.41 4.62
CA LEU A 156 4.50 -6.28 4.08
C LEU A 156 5.18 -5.46 5.18
N PHE A 157 6.39 -4.95 4.90
CA PHE A 157 7.13 -4.19 5.90
C PHE A 157 7.41 -2.74 5.54
N ASP A 158 7.90 -2.38 4.37
CA ASP A 158 8.31 -1.02 3.99
C ASP A 158 7.18 -0.22 3.30
N PRO A 159 6.19 0.35 4.04
CA PRO A 159 4.99 0.95 3.43
C PRO A 159 5.25 2.23 2.65
N THR A 160 6.41 2.84 2.83
CA THR A 160 6.77 4.12 2.21
C THR A 160 7.69 3.99 1.02
N ASN A 161 8.08 2.78 0.65
CA ASN A 161 8.88 2.57 -0.53
C ASN A 161 8.05 2.85 -1.78
N GLY A 162 8.54 3.74 -2.62
CA GLY A 162 7.88 4.19 -3.83
C GLY A 162 8.13 3.30 -5.05
N TYR A 163 9.10 2.39 -5.01
CA TYR A 163 9.36 1.46 -6.11
C TYR A 163 8.31 0.36 -6.10
N THR A 164 7.44 0.38 -7.09
CA THR A 164 6.28 -0.51 -7.13
C THR A 164 5.93 -0.90 -8.56
N ALA A 165 5.32 -2.06 -8.74
CA ALA A 165 4.71 -2.41 -10.02
C ALA A 165 3.27 -2.94 -9.81
N ILE A 166 2.41 -2.74 -10.80
CA ILE A 166 0.99 -3.11 -10.75
C ILE A 166 0.54 -3.72 -12.07
N HIS A 167 -0.25 -4.80 -12.00
CA HIS A 167 -0.92 -5.35 -13.16
C HIS A 167 -2.07 -4.44 -13.62
N ARG A 168 -2.25 -4.29 -14.93
CA ARG A 168 -3.31 -3.47 -15.55
C ARG A 168 -4.69 -3.75 -14.97
N ASP A 169 -5.07 -5.01 -14.82
CA ASP A 169 -6.39 -5.36 -14.35
C ASP A 169 -6.64 -4.97 -12.88
N ALA A 170 -5.62 -5.04 -12.03
CA ALA A 170 -5.70 -4.51 -10.67
C ALA A 170 -5.84 -2.98 -10.70
N ALA A 171 -5.01 -2.29 -11.47
CA ALA A 171 -5.04 -0.83 -11.60
C ALA A 171 -6.40 -0.30 -12.12
N ARG A 172 -6.99 -0.94 -13.12
CA ARG A 172 -8.30 -0.58 -13.69
C ARG A 172 -9.45 -0.59 -12.69
N HIS A 173 -9.34 -1.38 -11.61
CA HIS A 173 -10.37 -1.48 -10.57
C HIS A 173 -10.12 -0.53 -9.40
N LEU A 174 -9.01 0.18 -9.39
CA LEU A 174 -8.74 1.19 -8.37
C LEU A 174 -9.56 2.46 -8.64
N PRO A 175 -10.23 3.01 -7.63
CA PRO A 175 -10.96 4.27 -7.75
C PRO A 175 -9.98 5.45 -7.66
N PHE A 176 -9.30 5.77 -8.76
CA PHE A 176 -8.23 6.77 -8.80
C PHE A 176 -8.60 8.12 -8.20
N ASP A 177 -9.85 8.57 -8.37
CA ASP A 177 -10.31 9.85 -7.84
C ASP A 177 -10.45 9.88 -6.31
N LYS A 178 -10.43 8.71 -5.67
CA LYS A 178 -10.53 8.57 -4.21
C LYS A 178 -9.19 8.25 -3.54
N ILE A 179 -8.12 8.09 -4.31
CA ILE A 179 -6.78 7.81 -3.80
C ILE A 179 -6.12 9.10 -3.32
N SER A 180 -5.39 9.03 -2.22
CA SER A 180 -4.61 10.15 -1.71
C SER A 180 -3.58 10.63 -2.74
N LYS A 181 -3.54 11.94 -3.00
CA LYS A 181 -2.68 12.53 -4.04
C LYS A 181 -1.24 12.81 -3.59
N ARG A 182 -0.98 12.84 -2.27
CA ARG A 182 0.34 13.17 -1.69
C ARG A 182 0.94 11.95 -0.98
N TYR A 183 1.85 12.15 -0.04
CA TYR A 183 2.65 11.11 0.66
C TYR A 183 1.90 9.91 1.25
N PHE A 184 0.59 9.97 1.44
CA PHE A 184 -0.21 8.84 1.90
C PHE A 184 -0.66 7.92 0.76
N PHE A 185 -0.27 8.21 -0.45
CA PHE A 185 -0.68 7.53 -1.67
C PHE A 185 -0.35 6.02 -1.65
N GLU A 186 0.88 5.64 -1.32
CA GLU A 186 1.33 4.24 -1.29
C GLU A 186 0.50 3.41 -0.29
N THR A 187 0.27 3.95 0.91
CA THR A 187 -0.57 3.30 1.92
C THR A 187 -2.03 3.19 1.48
N ASP A 188 -2.57 4.24 0.85
CA ASP A 188 -3.97 4.25 0.40
C ASP A 188 -4.20 3.27 -0.76
N ILE A 189 -3.23 3.08 -1.65
CA ILE A 189 -3.27 2.04 -2.68
C ILE A 189 -3.33 0.65 -2.04
N LEU A 190 -2.48 0.34 -1.07
CA LEU A 190 -2.47 -0.97 -0.38
C LEU A 190 -3.84 -1.28 0.24
N PHE A 191 -4.44 -0.32 0.93
CA PHE A 191 -5.80 -0.47 1.46
C PHE A 191 -6.80 -0.87 0.37
N ARG A 192 -6.76 -0.22 -0.79
CA ARG A 192 -7.69 -0.48 -1.90
C ARG A 192 -7.42 -1.79 -2.60
N LEU A 193 -6.15 -2.17 -2.76
CA LEU A 193 -5.76 -3.48 -3.27
C LEU A 193 -6.29 -4.61 -2.38
N ASN A 194 -6.27 -4.44 -1.06
CA ASN A 194 -6.86 -5.41 -0.15
C ASN A 194 -8.39 -5.53 -0.33
N ILE A 195 -9.08 -4.40 -0.53
CA ILE A 195 -10.51 -4.42 -0.85
C ILE A 195 -10.78 -5.19 -2.15
N LEU A 196 -9.91 -5.09 -3.15
CA LEU A 196 -9.98 -5.89 -4.38
C LEU A 196 -9.59 -7.36 -4.20
N ARG A 197 -8.98 -7.71 -3.06
CA ARG A 197 -8.37 -9.04 -2.82
C ARG A 197 -7.19 -9.30 -3.75
N ALA A 198 -6.45 -8.26 -4.13
CA ALA A 198 -5.23 -8.36 -4.90
C ALA A 198 -4.09 -8.98 -4.07
N VAL A 199 -3.22 -9.74 -4.71
CA VAL A 199 -1.99 -10.26 -4.08
C VAL A 199 -0.91 -9.20 -4.17
N VAL A 200 -0.27 -8.90 -3.03
CA VAL A 200 0.86 -7.96 -2.94
C VAL A 200 2.08 -8.69 -2.38
N ILE A 201 3.23 -8.50 -3.02
CA ILE A 201 4.51 -9.13 -2.65
C ILE A 201 5.57 -8.04 -2.43
N ASP A 202 6.36 -8.16 -1.36
CA ASP A 202 7.57 -7.37 -1.14
C ASP A 202 8.72 -7.91 -1.98
N ILE A 203 9.44 -7.01 -2.66
CA ILE A 203 10.66 -7.31 -3.42
C ILE A 203 11.86 -6.77 -2.64
N PRO A 204 12.81 -7.61 -2.24
CA PRO A 204 14.04 -7.15 -1.62
C PRO A 204 14.80 -6.19 -2.52
N MET A 205 15.28 -5.09 -1.95
CA MET A 205 16.10 -4.12 -2.67
C MET A 205 17.01 -3.36 -1.72
N ASP A 206 18.17 -2.96 -2.23
CA ASP A 206 19.10 -2.13 -1.49
C ASP A 206 18.60 -0.68 -1.39
N ALA A 207 18.90 -0.03 -0.28
CA ALA A 207 18.58 1.38 -0.09
C ALA A 207 19.72 2.25 -0.64
N LYS A 208 19.49 2.96 -1.73
CA LYS A 208 20.39 4.03 -2.16
C LYS A 208 20.00 5.33 -1.47
N TYR A 209 20.80 5.77 -0.48
CA TYR A 209 20.61 7.05 0.17
C TYR A 209 21.39 8.12 -0.58
N GLY A 210 20.68 9.06 -1.21
CA GLY A 210 21.28 10.29 -1.75
C GLY A 210 21.41 11.38 -0.67
N ASP A 211 22.09 12.48 -0.99
CA ASP A 211 22.27 13.65 -0.10
C ASP A 211 20.98 14.46 0.09
N GLU A 212 19.85 14.01 -0.41
CA GLU A 212 18.59 14.75 -0.31
C GLU A 212 18.02 14.77 1.10
N VAL A 213 17.84 15.97 1.64
CA VAL A 213 17.17 16.20 2.91
C VAL A 213 15.66 16.08 2.71
N SER A 214 15.04 15.13 3.34
CA SER A 214 13.58 14.98 3.36
C SER A 214 12.91 16.25 3.90
N ASN A 215 12.15 16.94 3.08
CA ASN A 215 11.39 18.14 3.45
C ASN A 215 10.13 17.83 4.30
N LEU A 216 9.98 16.62 4.79
CA LEU A 216 8.85 16.15 5.59
C LEU A 216 8.90 16.72 7.01
N LYS A 217 8.05 17.68 7.31
CA LYS A 217 7.80 18.12 8.70
C LYS A 217 6.96 17.07 9.42
N ILE A 218 7.63 16.08 10.01
CA ILE A 218 7.03 14.90 10.66
C ILE A 218 5.88 15.26 11.61
N SER A 219 6.05 16.29 12.46
CA SER A 219 5.07 16.67 13.46
C SER A 219 3.70 17.10 12.90
N LYS A 220 3.65 17.69 11.69
CA LYS A 220 2.40 18.12 11.05
C LYS A 220 1.69 16.97 10.31
N ILE A 221 2.42 15.96 9.92
CA ILE A 221 1.92 14.86 9.07
C ILE A 221 1.41 13.69 9.91
N VAL A 222 1.97 13.48 11.11
CA VAL A 222 1.61 12.35 11.98
C VAL A 222 0.10 12.30 12.29
N GLY A 223 -0.49 13.44 12.67
CA GLY A 223 -1.93 13.49 12.99
C GLY A 223 -2.82 13.18 11.79
N GLU A 224 -2.48 13.74 10.62
CA GLU A 224 -3.20 13.47 9.37
C GLU A 224 -3.07 12.01 8.95
N PHE A 225 -1.86 11.43 9.06
CA PHE A 225 -1.62 10.03 8.74
C PHE A 225 -2.39 9.11 9.67
N LEU A 226 -2.36 9.37 10.98
CA LEU A 226 -3.11 8.58 11.96
C LEU A 226 -4.60 8.55 11.64
N LEU A 227 -5.21 9.70 11.37
CA LEU A 227 -6.63 9.79 11.00
C LEU A 227 -6.94 9.02 9.71
N LYS A 228 -6.05 9.12 8.70
CA LYS A 228 -6.20 8.37 7.45
C LYS A 228 -6.08 6.86 7.67
N HIS A 229 -5.14 6.41 8.51
CA HIS A 229 -5.01 4.99 8.89
C HIS A 229 -6.27 4.48 9.61
N ILE A 230 -6.77 5.22 10.61
CA ILE A 230 -8.00 4.86 11.34
C ILE A 230 -9.19 4.78 10.37
N ARG A 231 -9.32 5.76 9.48
CA ARG A 231 -10.39 5.77 8.48
C ARG A 231 -10.30 4.58 7.51
N ASN A 232 -9.10 4.26 7.02
CA ASN A 232 -8.89 3.14 6.12
C ASN A 232 -9.12 1.81 6.83
N PHE A 233 -8.66 1.67 8.09
CA PHE A 233 -8.94 0.52 8.94
C PHE A 233 -10.45 0.30 9.09
N GLY A 234 -11.20 1.31 9.54
CA GLY A 234 -12.64 1.20 9.72
C GLY A 234 -13.38 0.84 8.43
N LYS A 235 -13.00 1.47 7.31
CA LYS A 235 -13.57 1.13 6.00
C LYS A 235 -13.23 -0.30 5.57
N ARG A 236 -11.97 -0.74 5.74
CA ARG A 236 -11.54 -2.09 5.39
C ARG A 236 -12.31 -3.14 6.18
N ILE A 237 -12.39 -2.96 7.51
CA ILE A 237 -13.15 -3.86 8.38
C ILE A 237 -14.60 -3.93 7.94
N PHE A 238 -15.25 -2.78 7.74
CA PHE A 238 -16.64 -2.73 7.33
C PHE A 238 -16.87 -3.43 5.98
N TYR A 239 -16.07 -3.11 4.95
CA TYR A 239 -16.19 -3.74 3.64
C TYR A 239 -15.89 -5.23 3.66
N SER A 240 -14.83 -5.64 4.34
CA SER A 240 -14.37 -7.04 4.31
C SER A 240 -15.26 -7.97 5.12
N TYR A 241 -15.69 -7.53 6.31
CA TYR A 241 -16.36 -8.40 7.29
C TYR A 241 -17.86 -8.20 7.41
N TYR A 242 -18.43 -7.10 6.92
CA TYR A 242 -19.87 -6.85 7.02
C TYR A 242 -20.57 -6.74 5.66
N LEU A 243 -19.88 -6.25 4.61
CA LEU A 243 -20.49 -6.13 3.28
C LEU A 243 -20.15 -7.30 2.36
N ARG A 244 -18.93 -7.81 2.41
CA ARG A 244 -18.49 -8.87 1.49
C ARG A 244 -18.67 -10.26 2.05
N ASN A 245 -18.19 -10.51 3.27
CA ASN A 245 -18.13 -11.83 3.85
C ASN A 245 -18.41 -11.77 5.34
N MET A 246 -19.68 -11.94 5.69
CA MET A 246 -20.07 -12.02 7.10
C MET A 246 -19.68 -13.41 7.63
N SER A 247 -18.79 -13.43 8.62
CA SER A 247 -18.26 -14.64 9.25
C SER A 247 -18.27 -14.51 10.78
N VAL A 248 -17.78 -15.52 11.49
CA VAL A 248 -17.63 -15.46 12.96
C VAL A 248 -16.75 -14.29 13.36
N ALA A 249 -15.71 -13.96 12.60
CA ALA A 249 -14.86 -12.79 12.84
C ALA A 249 -15.65 -11.46 12.85
N SER A 250 -16.77 -11.37 12.12
CA SER A 250 -17.64 -10.18 12.13
C SER A 250 -18.33 -9.96 13.48
N LEU A 251 -18.47 -11.00 14.29
CA LEU A 251 -19.02 -10.94 15.66
C LEU A 251 -17.92 -10.79 16.71
N GLU A 252 -16.76 -11.42 16.49
CA GLU A 252 -15.64 -11.42 17.45
C GLU A 252 -15.15 -10.03 17.76
N LEU A 253 -14.94 -9.18 16.73
CA LEU A 253 -14.43 -7.83 16.94
C LEU A 253 -15.38 -6.95 17.79
N PRO A 254 -16.67 -6.76 17.44
CA PRO A 254 -17.57 -5.93 18.25
C PRO A 254 -17.83 -6.52 19.64
N MET A 255 -17.98 -7.84 19.77
CA MET A 255 -18.14 -8.48 21.08
C MET A 255 -16.91 -8.28 21.95
N GLY A 256 -15.72 -8.47 21.39
CA GLY A 256 -14.46 -8.23 22.08
C GLY A 256 -14.33 -6.80 22.58
N VAL A 257 -14.64 -5.81 21.72
CA VAL A 257 -14.60 -4.39 22.09
C VAL A 257 -15.63 -4.05 23.17
N ILE A 258 -16.87 -4.55 23.05
CA ILE A 258 -17.93 -4.30 24.04
C ILE A 258 -17.56 -4.91 25.40
N MET A 259 -17.07 -6.15 25.43
CA MET A 259 -16.68 -6.82 26.65
C MET A 259 -15.47 -6.17 27.31
N LEU A 260 -14.46 -5.80 26.53
CA LEU A 260 -13.27 -5.10 27.04
C LEU A 260 -13.64 -3.72 27.61
N ALA A 261 -14.39 -2.94 26.87
CA ALA A 261 -14.82 -1.61 27.31
C ALA A 261 -15.78 -1.69 28.51
N GLY A 262 -16.78 -2.57 28.48
CA GLY A 262 -17.75 -2.76 29.55
C GLY A 262 -17.11 -3.24 30.83
N GLY A 263 -16.26 -4.28 30.76
CA GLY A 263 -15.51 -4.79 31.91
C GLY A 263 -14.54 -3.74 32.48
N GLY A 264 -13.86 -3.01 31.58
CA GLY A 264 -12.93 -1.95 31.96
C GLY A 264 -13.63 -0.77 32.67
N ILE A 265 -14.73 -0.27 32.11
CA ILE A 265 -15.49 0.83 32.68
C ILE A 265 -16.09 0.40 34.05
N PHE A 266 -16.69 -0.79 34.09
CA PHE A 266 -17.25 -1.35 35.33
C PHE A 266 -16.17 -1.51 36.41
N GLY A 267 -15.04 -2.10 36.09
CA GLY A 267 -13.94 -2.29 37.03
C GLY A 267 -13.35 -0.98 37.53
N LEU A 268 -13.14 0.00 36.62
CA LEU A 268 -12.59 1.29 36.97
C LEU A 268 -13.54 2.08 37.91
N SER A 269 -14.85 2.05 37.65
CA SER A 269 -15.83 2.72 38.54
C SER A 269 -15.82 2.15 39.95
N HIS A 270 -15.88 0.82 40.09
CA HIS A 270 -15.85 0.19 41.43
C HIS A 270 -14.48 0.32 42.11
N TRP A 271 -13.40 0.42 41.37
CA TRP A 271 -12.08 0.69 41.94
C TRP A 271 -11.99 2.12 42.51
N ILE A 272 -12.51 3.11 41.78
CA ILE A 272 -12.59 4.50 42.26
C ILE A 272 -13.48 4.58 43.50
N ASP A 273 -14.66 3.92 43.53
CA ASP A 273 -15.56 3.88 44.65
C ASP A 273 -14.90 3.23 45.89
N SER A 274 -14.14 2.16 45.73
CA SER A 274 -13.37 1.51 46.79
C SER A 274 -12.31 2.44 47.38
N ILE A 275 -11.60 3.20 46.54
CA ILE A 275 -10.61 4.19 46.99
C ILE A 275 -11.31 5.29 47.82
N ASN A 276 -12.42 5.81 47.33
CA ASN A 276 -13.14 6.94 47.97
C ASN A 276 -13.81 6.53 49.29
N SER A 277 -14.34 5.31 49.38
CA SER A 277 -15.03 4.82 50.56
C SER A 277 -14.13 4.15 51.60
N GLY A 278 -12.88 3.77 51.20
CA GLY A 278 -12.01 2.96 52.02
C GLY A 278 -12.48 1.51 52.22
N ILE A 279 -13.53 1.08 51.49
CA ILE A 279 -14.09 -0.27 51.59
C ILE A 279 -13.54 -1.13 50.44
N PRO A 280 -12.90 -2.30 50.72
CA PRO A 280 -12.40 -3.18 49.66
C PRO A 280 -13.54 -3.69 48.76
N THR A 281 -13.26 -3.73 47.47
CA THR A 281 -14.20 -4.27 46.47
C THR A 281 -14.39 -5.78 46.68
N PRO A 282 -15.62 -6.31 46.73
CA PRO A 282 -15.89 -7.74 46.87
C PRO A 282 -15.30 -8.55 45.72
N ALA A 283 -14.83 -9.78 46.00
CA ALA A 283 -14.24 -10.65 44.99
C ALA A 283 -15.16 -10.92 43.79
N GLY A 284 -16.47 -11.05 43.99
CA GLY A 284 -17.46 -11.19 42.93
C GLY A 284 -17.48 -10.00 41.97
N THR A 285 -17.38 -8.78 42.47
CA THR A 285 -17.32 -7.56 41.64
C THR A 285 -16.04 -7.50 40.83
N VAL A 286 -14.89 -7.90 41.42
CA VAL A 286 -13.62 -8.01 40.70
C VAL A 286 -13.72 -9.03 39.56
N MET A 287 -14.35 -10.19 39.80
CA MET A 287 -14.56 -11.22 38.78
C MET A 287 -15.49 -10.74 37.65
N LEU A 288 -16.56 -10.00 37.97
CA LEU A 288 -17.47 -9.41 36.98
C LEU A 288 -16.79 -8.36 36.09
N SER A 289 -15.70 -7.75 36.54
CA SER A 289 -14.84 -6.91 35.70
C SER A 289 -13.82 -7.72 34.91
N ALA A 290 -13.10 -8.61 35.59
CA ALA A 290 -11.94 -9.30 35.01
C ALA A 290 -12.36 -10.31 33.93
N LEU A 291 -13.43 -11.07 34.10
CA LEU A 291 -13.87 -12.08 33.13
C LEU A 291 -14.22 -11.46 31.76
N PRO A 292 -15.05 -10.41 31.68
CA PRO A 292 -15.31 -9.76 30.38
C PRO A 292 -14.05 -9.19 29.72
N ILE A 293 -13.11 -8.63 30.50
CA ILE A 293 -11.84 -8.15 29.96
C ILE A 293 -11.06 -9.30 29.33
N ILE A 294 -10.89 -10.42 30.05
CA ILE A 294 -10.13 -11.58 29.56
C ILE A 294 -10.78 -12.16 28.30
N VAL A 295 -12.10 -12.41 28.34
CA VAL A 295 -12.82 -12.96 27.19
C VAL A 295 -12.84 -11.97 26.03
N GLY A 296 -12.98 -10.68 26.30
CA GLY A 296 -12.92 -9.62 25.29
C GLY A 296 -11.58 -9.57 24.56
N ILE A 297 -10.47 -9.71 25.30
CA ILE A 297 -9.13 -9.83 24.70
C ILE A 297 -9.04 -11.09 23.83
N GLN A 298 -9.58 -12.22 24.27
CA GLN A 298 -9.57 -13.45 23.46
C GLN A 298 -10.34 -13.29 22.15
N PHE A 299 -11.50 -12.65 22.13
CA PHE A 299 -12.22 -12.33 20.91
C PHE A 299 -11.45 -11.40 19.98
N ILE A 300 -10.79 -10.37 20.51
CA ILE A 300 -9.96 -9.47 19.71
C ILE A 300 -8.78 -10.22 19.09
N LEU A 301 -8.11 -11.10 19.85
CA LEU A 301 -7.00 -11.91 19.36
C LEU A 301 -7.46 -12.93 18.31
N ALA A 302 -8.62 -13.57 18.49
CA ALA A 302 -9.21 -14.47 17.50
C ALA A 302 -9.51 -13.73 16.19
N PHE A 303 -10.14 -12.54 16.27
CA PHE A 303 -10.37 -11.67 15.12
C PHE A 303 -9.05 -11.31 14.41
N LEU A 304 -8.02 -10.89 15.13
CA LEU A 304 -6.72 -10.55 14.55
C LEU A 304 -6.08 -11.74 13.86
N GLY A 305 -6.13 -12.93 14.49
CA GLY A 305 -5.65 -14.17 13.86
C GLY A 305 -6.36 -14.49 12.54
N HIS A 306 -7.68 -14.29 12.51
CA HIS A 306 -8.47 -14.45 11.28
C HIS A 306 -8.10 -13.40 10.22
N ASP A 307 -7.92 -12.14 10.61
CA ASP A 307 -7.55 -11.05 9.71
C ASP A 307 -6.19 -11.29 9.06
N ILE A 308 -5.20 -11.73 9.83
CA ILE A 308 -3.86 -12.12 9.34
C ILE A 308 -3.96 -13.28 8.34
N ALA A 309 -4.71 -14.32 8.68
CA ALA A 309 -4.89 -15.49 7.80
C ALA A 309 -5.69 -15.18 6.53
N SER A 310 -6.45 -14.07 6.53
CA SER A 310 -7.30 -13.64 5.41
C SER A 310 -6.56 -12.88 4.31
N THR A 311 -5.24 -12.69 4.41
CA THR A 311 -4.43 -12.05 3.37
C THR A 311 -4.61 -12.76 2.02
N PRO A 312 -4.84 -12.04 0.90
CA PRO A 312 -5.05 -12.65 -0.41
C PRO A 312 -3.85 -13.49 -0.87
N ARG A 313 -4.12 -14.68 -1.42
CA ARG A 313 -3.09 -15.63 -1.88
C ARG A 313 -3.21 -16.03 -3.35
N ARG A 314 -4.26 -15.59 -4.03
CA ARG A 314 -4.47 -15.84 -5.47
C ARG A 314 -4.59 -14.53 -6.19
N ALA A 315 -3.77 -14.32 -7.22
CA ALA A 315 -3.76 -13.11 -8.00
C ALA A 315 -5.16 -12.79 -8.59
N PHE A 316 -5.63 -11.58 -8.38
CA PHE A 316 -6.93 -11.09 -8.80
C PHE A 316 -7.11 -11.14 -10.33
N HIS A 317 -6.08 -10.77 -11.09
CA HIS A 317 -6.11 -10.76 -12.56
C HIS A 317 -6.29 -12.16 -13.16
N LEU A 318 -5.85 -13.22 -12.50
CA LEU A 318 -6.05 -14.61 -12.96
C LEU A 318 -7.50 -15.08 -12.75
N ASN A 319 -8.16 -14.66 -11.69
CA ASN A 319 -9.54 -15.04 -11.43
C ASN A 319 -10.50 -14.54 -12.52
N LYS A 320 -10.21 -13.39 -13.13
CA LYS A 320 -11.01 -12.83 -14.23
C LYS A 320 -10.83 -13.57 -15.54
N LYS A 321 -9.62 -14.05 -15.84
CA LYS A 321 -9.39 -14.85 -17.05
C LYS A 321 -10.23 -16.14 -17.02
N GLY A 322 -10.31 -16.78 -15.87
CA GLY A 322 -11.15 -17.97 -15.68
C GLY A 322 -12.65 -17.68 -15.86
N ALA A 323 -13.15 -16.56 -15.33
CA ALA A 323 -14.56 -16.17 -15.48
C ALA A 323 -14.92 -15.81 -16.92
N ASN A 324 -14.07 -15.09 -17.64
CA ASN A 324 -14.26 -14.74 -19.05
C ASN A 324 -14.18 -15.97 -19.96
N ALA A 325 -13.23 -16.89 -19.71
CA ALA A 325 -13.12 -18.15 -20.46
C ALA A 325 -14.36 -19.04 -20.26
N ALA A 326 -14.88 -19.14 -19.03
CA ALA A 326 -16.09 -19.88 -18.73
C ALA A 326 -17.35 -19.25 -19.37
N THR A 327 -17.38 -17.93 -19.52
CA THR A 327 -18.49 -17.20 -20.18
C THR A 327 -18.45 -17.40 -21.69
N LEU A 328 -17.26 -17.34 -22.31
CA LEU A 328 -17.06 -17.60 -23.74
C LEU A 328 -17.40 -19.07 -24.09
N ALA A 329 -16.94 -20.02 -23.31
CA ALA A 329 -17.26 -21.44 -23.50
C ALA A 329 -18.78 -21.74 -23.41
N LYS A 330 -19.50 -21.00 -22.57
CA LYS A 330 -20.97 -21.09 -22.50
C LYS A 330 -21.70 -20.43 -23.67
N SER A 331 -21.09 -19.39 -24.28
CA SER A 331 -21.66 -18.74 -25.48
C SER A 331 -21.43 -19.51 -26.76
N GLU A 332 -20.41 -20.37 -26.81
CA GLU A 332 -20.12 -21.28 -27.95
C GLU A 332 -20.88 -22.61 -27.86
N SER A 333 -21.46 -22.93 -26.69
CA SER A 333 -22.24 -24.15 -26.48
C SER A 333 -23.78 -23.96 -26.60
N ASN A 334 -24.24 -22.75 -26.90
CA ASN A 334 -25.64 -22.40 -27.24
C ASN A 334 -25.74 -21.94 -28.70
#